data_88002073b9b06ce6a3919deb130d6ed2
#
_entry.id   88002073b9b06ce6a3919deb130d6ed2
#
_cell.length_a   1.000
_cell.length_b   1.000
_cell.length_c   1.000
_cell.angle_alpha   90.00
_cell.angle_beta   90.00
_cell.angle_gamma   90.00
#
_symmetry.space_group_name_H-M   'P 1'
#
loop_
_entity.id
_entity.type
_entity.pdbx_description
1 polymer ?
#
loop_
_entity_poly.entity_id
_entity_poly.type
_entity_poly.pdbx_seq_one_letter_code
_entity_poly.pdbx_strand_id
1 'polypeptide(L)'
;MKKFLVFICFVLALSTKAIGKETTYNKVAFDKALSDGKVVVVSSWIKYCTSCASQMKILKKAKNDFNNIEYFTFDVTNKEIAQFFNVQYQTTLLIFKDNKEIYRSVGETSKDLIYKAIQSSI
;
A
#
# COMPACT_ATOMS: atom_id res chain seq x y z
N MET A 1 -30.65 -11.28 -50.59
CA MET A 1 -30.19 -10.22 -49.66
C MET A 1 -29.83 -10.85 -48.34
N LYS A 2 -28.58 -10.95 -48.09
CA LYS A 2 -28.11 -11.50 -46.82
C LYS A 2 -27.94 -10.35 -45.82
N LYS A 3 -28.78 -10.36 -44.80
CA LYS A 3 -28.61 -9.44 -43.69
C LYS A 3 -27.43 -9.93 -42.85
N PHE A 4 -26.32 -9.22 -42.88
CA PHE A 4 -25.22 -9.41 -41.98
C PHE A 4 -25.64 -8.87 -40.60
N LEU A 5 -25.91 -9.79 -39.69
CA LEU A 5 -26.08 -9.47 -38.27
C LEU A 5 -24.67 -9.35 -37.70
N VAL A 6 -24.19 -8.13 -37.58
CA VAL A 6 -22.95 -7.87 -36.86
C VAL A 6 -23.28 -7.97 -35.37
N PHE A 7 -23.01 -9.11 -34.80
CA PHE A 7 -22.97 -9.27 -33.36
C PHE A 7 -21.75 -8.52 -32.85
N ILE A 8 -21.96 -7.27 -32.45
CA ILE A 8 -20.97 -6.54 -31.66
C ILE A 8 -21.04 -7.14 -30.28
N CYS A 9 -20.15 -8.09 -30.00
CA CYS A 9 -19.85 -8.49 -28.64
C CYS A 9 -19.19 -7.31 -27.93
N PHE A 10 -20.00 -6.52 -27.25
CA PHE A 10 -19.54 -5.58 -26.27
C PHE A 10 -19.00 -6.41 -25.10
N VAL A 11 -17.68 -6.71 -25.16
CA VAL A 11 -16.97 -7.20 -23.98
C VAL A 11 -16.88 -6.02 -23.03
N LEU A 12 -17.86 -5.92 -22.16
CA LEU A 12 -17.74 -5.10 -20.97
C LEU A 12 -16.61 -5.72 -20.14
N ALA A 13 -15.41 -5.17 -20.32
CA ALA A 13 -14.34 -5.37 -19.37
C ALA A 13 -14.79 -4.73 -18.05
N LEU A 14 -15.42 -5.52 -17.21
CA LEU A 14 -15.66 -5.19 -15.83
C LEU A 14 -14.29 -5.10 -15.16
N SER A 15 -13.71 -3.90 -15.19
CA SER A 15 -12.61 -3.54 -14.31
C SER A 15 -13.15 -3.60 -12.89
N THR A 16 -13.12 -4.76 -12.29
CA THR A 16 -13.31 -4.88 -10.85
C THR A 16 -12.12 -4.21 -10.20
N LYS A 17 -12.23 -2.91 -9.99
CA LYS A 17 -11.37 -2.24 -9.03
C LYS A 17 -11.66 -2.92 -7.70
N ALA A 18 -10.72 -3.70 -7.22
CA ALA A 18 -10.79 -4.23 -5.87
C ALA A 18 -10.74 -3.04 -4.92
N ILE A 19 -11.94 -2.53 -4.56
CA ILE A 19 -12.09 -1.45 -3.60
C ILE A 19 -11.77 -2.04 -2.23
N GLY A 20 -10.70 -1.56 -1.59
CA GLY A 20 -10.55 -1.59 -0.16
C GLY A 20 -9.91 -2.83 0.46
N LYS A 21 -9.17 -3.68 -0.26
CA LYS A 21 -8.27 -4.64 0.39
C LYS A 21 -6.92 -4.00 0.63
N GLU A 22 -6.50 -4.01 1.90
CA GLU A 22 -5.11 -3.79 2.25
C GLU A 22 -4.26 -4.69 1.39
N THR A 23 -3.28 -4.12 0.74
CA THR A 23 -2.39 -4.92 -0.08
C THR A 23 -1.36 -5.57 0.84
N THR A 24 -1.52 -6.86 1.10
CA THR A 24 -0.49 -7.63 1.79
C THR A 24 0.81 -7.53 1.00
N TYR A 25 1.92 -7.31 1.70
CA TYR A 25 3.23 -7.20 1.06
C TYR A 25 3.51 -8.39 0.15
N ASN A 26 3.91 -8.06 -1.06
CA ASN A 26 4.39 -8.99 -2.06
C ASN A 26 5.60 -8.35 -2.75
N LYS A 27 6.71 -9.06 -2.81
CA LYS A 27 7.96 -8.50 -3.34
C LYS A 27 7.82 -8.05 -4.80
N VAL A 28 7.14 -8.80 -5.63
CA VAL A 28 6.94 -8.46 -7.05
C VAL A 28 6.13 -7.16 -7.18
N ALA A 29 5.03 -7.04 -6.44
CA ALA A 29 4.18 -5.85 -6.46
C ALA A 29 4.91 -4.63 -5.85
N PHE A 30 5.70 -4.83 -4.81
CA PHE A 30 6.51 -3.79 -4.19
C PHE A 30 7.58 -3.27 -5.16
N ASP A 31 8.34 -4.15 -5.79
CA ASP A 31 9.37 -3.78 -6.76
C ASP A 31 8.75 -3.07 -7.97
N LYS A 32 7.58 -3.52 -8.42
CA LYS A 32 6.85 -2.88 -9.52
C LYS A 32 6.41 -1.47 -9.16
N ALA A 33 5.87 -1.26 -7.97
CA ALA A 33 5.45 0.06 -7.52
C ALA A 33 6.63 1.03 -7.46
N LEU A 34 7.79 0.58 -6.98
CA LEU A 34 9.00 1.38 -6.96
C LEU A 34 9.48 1.71 -8.39
N SER A 35 9.50 0.74 -9.29
CA SER A 35 9.92 0.97 -10.68
C SER A 35 8.95 1.86 -11.45
N ASP A 36 7.67 1.87 -11.09
CA ASP A 36 6.65 2.78 -11.63
C ASP A 36 6.78 4.23 -11.09
N GLY A 37 7.74 4.49 -10.21
CA GLY A 37 7.98 5.81 -9.63
C GLY A 37 6.96 6.21 -8.57
N LYS A 38 6.24 5.27 -8.00
CA LYS A 38 5.27 5.54 -6.94
C LYS A 38 5.96 5.73 -5.59
N VAL A 39 5.32 6.49 -4.73
CA VAL A 39 5.63 6.51 -3.31
C VAL A 39 5.04 5.25 -2.68
N VAL A 40 5.87 4.46 -2.02
CA VAL A 40 5.46 3.19 -1.44
C VAL A 40 5.48 3.28 0.08
N VAL A 41 4.33 3.03 0.68
CA VAL A 41 4.14 3.05 2.13
C VAL A 41 4.00 1.62 2.63
N VAL A 42 4.78 1.27 3.65
CA VAL A 42 4.77 -0.07 4.25
C VAL A 42 4.54 0.05 5.75
N SER A 43 3.62 -0.73 6.28
CA SER A 43 3.39 -0.81 7.72
C SER A 43 3.48 -2.24 8.24
N SER A 44 4.00 -2.40 9.44
CA SER A 44 4.04 -3.67 10.15
C SER A 44 2.94 -3.76 11.20
N TRP A 45 2.40 -4.95 11.39
CA TRP A 45 1.37 -5.21 12.38
C TRP A 45 1.60 -6.54 13.09
N ILE A 46 0.88 -6.76 14.17
CA ILE A 46 0.77 -8.03 14.88
C ILE A 46 -0.68 -8.19 15.35
N LYS A 47 -1.14 -9.42 15.56
CA LYS A 47 -2.49 -9.69 16.06
C LYS A 47 -2.74 -8.97 17.38
N TYR A 48 -3.97 -8.49 17.56
CA TYR A 48 -4.43 -7.80 18.78
C TYR A 48 -3.70 -6.47 19.09
N CYS A 49 -3.14 -5.85 18.09
CA CYS A 49 -2.43 -4.58 18.22
C CYS A 49 -3.36 -3.41 17.92
N THR A 50 -3.77 -2.67 18.94
CA THR A 50 -4.66 -1.52 18.80
C THR A 50 -4.01 -0.37 18.03
N SER A 51 -2.75 -0.06 18.30
CA SER A 51 -1.99 0.98 17.59
C SER A 51 -1.80 0.63 16.11
N CYS A 52 -1.58 -0.64 15.79
CA CYS A 52 -1.51 -1.09 14.40
C CYS A 52 -2.84 -0.86 13.67
N ALA A 53 -3.96 -1.22 14.30
CA ALA A 53 -5.29 -1.00 13.72
C ALA A 53 -5.58 0.48 13.46
N SER A 54 -5.22 1.35 14.40
CA SER A 54 -5.36 2.81 14.24
C SER A 54 -4.50 3.34 13.10
N GLN A 55 -3.23 2.94 13.03
CA GLN A 55 -2.31 3.34 11.98
C GLN A 55 -2.79 2.85 10.60
N MET A 56 -3.21 1.59 10.51
CA MET A 56 -3.67 0.98 9.26
C MET A 56 -4.93 1.66 8.74
N LYS A 57 -5.85 2.06 9.62
CA LYS A 57 -7.04 2.82 9.24
C LYS A 57 -6.69 4.16 8.60
N ILE A 58 -5.71 4.86 9.15
CA ILE A 58 -5.21 6.12 8.60
C ILE A 58 -4.56 5.90 7.23
N LEU A 59 -3.76 4.85 7.09
CA LEU A 59 -3.05 4.54 5.85
C LEU A 59 -3.99 4.09 4.72
N LYS A 60 -5.05 3.37 5.04
CA LYS A 60 -6.11 3.05 4.06
C LYS A 60 -6.77 4.31 3.52
N LYS A 61 -7.07 5.25 4.40
CA LYS A 61 -7.65 6.53 3.99
C LYS A 61 -6.66 7.34 3.15
N ALA A 62 -5.39 7.36 3.54
CA ALA A 62 -4.34 8.05 2.80
C ALA A 62 -4.19 7.51 1.37
N LYS A 63 -4.32 6.21 1.17
CA LYS A 63 -4.30 5.60 -0.17
C LYS A 63 -5.38 6.17 -1.10
N ASN A 64 -6.53 6.54 -0.55
CA ASN A 64 -7.60 7.17 -1.31
C ASN A 64 -7.40 8.68 -1.48
N ASP A 65 -6.80 9.34 -0.50
CA ASP A 65 -6.63 10.79 -0.48
C ASP A 65 -5.41 11.27 -1.28
N PHE A 66 -4.39 10.42 -1.42
CA PHE A 66 -3.18 10.72 -2.19
C PHE A 66 -3.13 9.93 -3.48
N ASN A 67 -2.76 10.61 -4.57
CA ASN A 67 -2.48 9.96 -5.84
C ASN A 67 -1.04 9.42 -5.86
N ASN A 68 -0.80 8.39 -6.66
CA ASN A 68 0.53 7.87 -6.93
C ASN A 68 1.23 7.25 -5.71
N ILE A 69 0.48 6.77 -4.74
CA ILE A 69 1.00 5.97 -3.63
C ILE A 69 0.50 4.53 -3.70
N GLU A 70 1.33 3.61 -3.26
CA GLU A 70 0.97 2.21 -2.99
C GLU A 70 1.18 1.92 -1.51
N TYR A 71 0.31 1.10 -0.95
CA TYR A 71 0.33 0.74 0.46
C TYR A 71 0.40 -0.77 0.63
N PHE A 72 1.38 -1.21 1.41
CA PHE A 72 1.56 -2.62 1.76
C PHE A 72 1.62 -2.80 3.27
N THR A 73 1.13 -3.93 3.74
CA THR A 73 1.23 -4.34 5.14
C THR A 73 1.88 -5.71 5.27
N PHE A 74 2.54 -5.96 6.38
CA PHE A 74 3.04 -7.28 6.70
C PHE A 74 2.96 -7.57 8.20
N ASP A 75 2.80 -8.84 8.52
CA ASP A 75 2.87 -9.33 9.90
C ASP A 75 4.32 -9.34 10.35
N VAL A 76 4.63 -8.62 11.44
CA VAL A 76 6.00 -8.51 11.95
C VAL A 76 6.58 -9.86 12.43
N THR A 77 5.74 -10.85 12.69
CA THR A 77 6.18 -12.21 13.02
C THR A 77 6.68 -12.99 11.81
N ASN A 78 6.42 -12.51 10.60
CA ASN A 78 7.06 -13.04 9.40
C ASN A 78 8.50 -12.53 9.35
N LYS A 79 9.42 -13.38 9.81
CA LYS A 79 10.84 -13.03 9.99
C LYS A 79 11.53 -12.67 8.69
N GLU A 80 11.20 -13.31 7.59
CA GLU A 80 11.78 -13.04 6.28
C GLU A 80 11.48 -11.61 5.83
N ILE A 81 10.22 -11.20 5.90
CA ILE A 81 9.81 -9.84 5.51
C ILE A 81 10.36 -8.81 6.50
N ALA A 82 10.27 -9.09 7.79
CA ALA A 82 10.79 -8.19 8.83
C ALA A 82 12.31 -7.95 8.66
N GLN A 83 13.07 -8.97 8.34
CA GLN A 83 14.50 -8.84 8.05
C GLN A 83 14.77 -8.06 6.77
N PHE A 84 13.98 -8.28 5.73
CA PHE A 84 14.11 -7.54 4.48
C PHE A 84 13.98 -6.03 4.69
N PHE A 85 13.02 -5.61 5.52
CA PHE A 85 12.80 -4.21 5.86
C PHE A 85 13.61 -3.74 7.07
N ASN A 86 14.36 -4.61 7.72
CA ASN A 86 15.03 -4.32 9.00
C ASN A 86 14.06 -3.74 10.04
N VAL A 87 12.91 -4.40 10.20
CA VAL A 87 11.86 -4.02 11.14
C VAL A 87 11.84 -4.99 12.31
N GLN A 88 11.88 -4.47 13.53
CA GLN A 88 11.88 -5.26 14.77
C GLN A 88 10.55 -5.18 15.52
N TYR A 89 9.76 -4.15 15.30
CA TYR A 89 8.53 -3.86 16.04
C TYR A 89 7.32 -3.69 15.12
N GLN A 90 6.17 -4.06 15.65
CA GLN A 90 4.89 -3.71 15.05
C GLN A 90 4.66 -2.19 15.10
N THR A 91 3.68 -1.71 14.35
CA THR A 91 3.37 -0.29 14.19
C THR A 91 4.55 0.52 13.63
N THR A 92 5.43 -0.14 12.88
CA THR A 92 6.49 0.54 12.13
C THR A 92 5.94 0.99 10.79
N LEU A 93 6.17 2.25 10.47
CA LEU A 93 5.79 2.88 9.22
C LEU A 93 7.03 3.24 8.42
N LEU A 94 7.08 2.78 7.18
CA LEU A 94 8.16 3.05 6.23
C LEU A 94 7.60 3.76 5.01
N ILE A 95 8.35 4.70 4.46
CA ILE A 95 8.02 5.30 3.15
C ILE A 95 9.24 5.20 2.26
N PHE A 96 9.03 4.73 1.03
CA PHE A 96 10.03 4.57 -0.01
C PHE A 96 9.70 5.47 -1.20
N LYS A 97 10.74 6.06 -1.78
CA LYS A 97 10.68 6.78 -3.03
C LYS A 97 12.00 6.59 -3.78
N ASP A 98 11.94 6.43 -5.09
CA ASP A 98 13.12 6.27 -5.94
C ASP A 98 14.08 5.18 -5.43
N ASN A 99 13.53 4.03 -5.04
CA ASN A 99 14.25 2.88 -4.49
C ASN A 99 14.97 3.15 -3.16
N LYS A 100 14.58 4.18 -2.43
CA LYS A 100 15.19 4.53 -1.13
C LYS A 100 14.12 4.63 -0.06
N GLU A 101 14.45 4.12 1.13
CA GLU A 101 13.70 4.44 2.33
C GLU A 101 13.98 5.90 2.72
N ILE A 102 12.92 6.71 2.73
CA ILE A 102 13.03 8.15 3.04
C ILE A 102 12.38 8.53 4.36
N TYR A 103 11.62 7.63 4.97
CA TYR A 103 10.96 7.86 6.25
C TYR A 103 10.79 6.55 7.01
N ARG A 104 10.98 6.63 8.33
CA ARG A 104 10.75 5.51 9.25
C ARG A 104 10.26 6.05 10.59
N SER A 105 9.20 5.45 11.12
CA SER A 105 8.73 5.70 12.47
C SER A 105 8.20 4.43 13.12
N VAL A 106 8.21 4.39 14.45
CA VAL A 106 7.65 3.30 15.25
C VAL A 106 6.58 3.88 16.18
N GLY A 107 5.38 3.32 16.12
CA GLY A 107 4.28 3.72 17.00
C GLY A 107 3.52 4.97 16.58
N GLU A 108 3.73 5.49 15.38
CA GLU A 108 3.03 6.69 14.92
C GLU A 108 1.57 6.41 14.60
N THR A 109 0.65 7.08 15.29
CA THR A 109 -0.81 6.95 15.11
C THR A 109 -1.50 8.29 14.90
N SER A 110 -0.74 9.38 14.74
CA SER A 110 -1.28 10.68 14.42
C SER A 110 -1.54 10.82 12.93
N LYS A 111 -2.80 11.06 12.56
CA LYS A 111 -3.18 11.29 11.16
C LYS A 111 -2.40 12.45 10.55
N ASP A 112 -2.26 13.55 11.26
CA ASP A 112 -1.59 14.75 10.76
C ASP A 112 -0.11 14.48 10.48
N LEU A 113 0.58 13.76 11.36
CA LEU A 113 1.99 13.43 11.17
C LEU A 113 2.19 12.41 10.05
N ILE A 114 1.33 11.42 9.95
CA ILE A 114 1.37 10.43 8.87
C ILE A 114 1.12 11.10 7.51
N TYR A 115 0.09 11.93 7.42
CA TYR A 115 -0.22 12.65 6.19
C TYR A 115 0.88 13.61 5.79
N LYS A 116 1.48 14.31 6.75
CA LYS A 116 2.63 15.19 6.51
C LYS A 116 3.83 14.42 5.96
N ALA A 117 4.12 13.25 6.53
CA ALA A 117 5.21 12.40 6.06
C ALA A 117 4.98 11.92 4.61
N ILE A 118 3.76 11.49 4.29
CA ILE A 118 3.40 11.08 2.92
C ILE A 118 3.47 12.28 1.97
N GLN A 119 2.90 13.40 2.33
CA GLN A 119 2.89 14.61 1.50
C GLN A 119 4.30 15.12 1.21
N SER A 120 5.21 15.04 2.18
CA SER A 120 6.62 15.41 2.01
C SER A 120 7.38 14.46 1.08
N SER A 121 6.83 13.30 0.79
CA SER A 121 7.44 12.26 -0.03
C SER A 121 6.98 12.29 -1.50
N ILE A 122 5.95 13.05 -1.78
CA ILE A 122 5.35 13.15 -3.13
C ILE A 122 6.10 14.16 -3.99
#